data_78803a9d9053cb8d47840a86294774b5
#
_entry.id   78803a9d9053cb8d47840a86294774b5
#
_cell.length_a   1.000
_cell.length_b   1.000
_cell.length_c   1.000
_cell.angle_alpha   90.00
_cell.angle_beta   90.00
_cell.angle_gamma   90.00
#
_symmetry.space_group_name_H-M   'P 1'
#
loop_
_entity.id
_entity.type
_entity.pdbx_description
1 polymer ?
#
loop_
_entity_poly.entity_id
_entity_poly.type
_entity_poly.pdbx_seq_one_letter_code
_entity_poly.pdbx_strand_id
1 'polypeptide(L)'
;MTRWNHPFKLTPLAALLLASSAFATNGYFPHGYGIRAKGMGGASVAMTEDSMGGANNPATMVWVGSRLDVGMDLFSPRRDATRVDALPPGSPLNGSVDSQSKSFLVPEFGYNRMMGSDMSLGLTVYGNGGMNTNYPQGDFNCGGGPANMLCGGGNLGVDLMQLIVAPTISYKLNAQHSVGASLLLGFQQFKAYGLQAFDNPGPPFPDFTSAPGSVTNKGYAHSNGVGIRLGYLGRLSDSLTVGATFAPKMNMSRFEEYKGLFADNGDFDIPSHYAIGLAFMPTPAVTVALDYQRINYSGVGSVGNSSSVQLPLGFPGGPGFGWKDVNVVKLGVQWRATNAWTLRAGYNRGDNPVHGEDVTFNILAPGVMKQHYTGGFSWAMSASDELSGSLMFAPRQSVSGSSLFNAVLGPGAGGNETVRMRQTAIGLAWSHKF
;
A
#
# COMPACT_ATOMS: atom_id res chain seq x y z
N MET A 1 -43.38 -18.98 22.60
CA MET A 1 -42.47 -19.31 21.51
C MET A 1 -42.48 -18.16 20.51
N THR A 2 -41.63 -17.16 20.68
CA THR A 2 -41.51 -16.00 19.77
C THR A 2 -40.21 -16.17 18.99
N ARG A 3 -40.35 -16.40 17.69
CA ARG A 3 -39.20 -16.53 16.74
C ARG A 3 -38.58 -15.16 16.52
N TRP A 4 -37.30 -15.00 16.89
CA TRP A 4 -36.46 -13.89 16.49
C TRP A 4 -35.87 -14.21 15.10
N ASN A 5 -36.49 -13.68 14.05
CA ASN A 5 -35.93 -13.63 12.71
C ASN A 5 -35.55 -12.19 12.40
N HIS A 6 -34.31 -11.79 12.77
CA HIS A 6 -33.69 -10.64 12.16
C HIS A 6 -32.53 -11.15 11.30
N PRO A 7 -32.56 -11.00 9.96
CA PRO A 7 -31.41 -11.24 9.13
C PRO A 7 -30.38 -10.12 9.46
N PHE A 8 -29.25 -10.51 10.01
CA PHE A 8 -28.07 -9.62 10.08
C PHE A 8 -27.76 -9.20 8.63
N LYS A 9 -28.10 -7.96 8.29
CA LYS A 9 -27.74 -7.37 6.99
C LYS A 9 -26.24 -7.08 7.04
N LEU A 10 -25.43 -7.90 6.37
CA LEU A 10 -24.00 -7.74 6.09
C LEU A 10 -23.68 -6.52 5.18
N THR A 11 -24.63 -5.60 5.01
CA THR A 11 -24.55 -4.44 4.11
C THR A 11 -23.44 -3.43 4.44
N PRO A 12 -23.03 -3.15 5.69
CA PRO A 12 -21.93 -2.21 5.91
C PRO A 12 -20.54 -2.78 5.58
N LEU A 13 -20.32 -4.09 5.71
CA LEU A 13 -19.04 -4.73 5.35
C LEU A 13 -18.84 -4.79 3.83
N ALA A 14 -19.94 -4.97 3.08
CA ALA A 14 -19.92 -4.95 1.61
C ALA A 14 -19.64 -3.55 1.05
N ALA A 15 -20.05 -2.48 1.73
CA ALA A 15 -19.76 -1.11 1.33
C ALA A 15 -18.27 -0.74 1.52
N LEU A 16 -17.58 -1.33 2.52
CA LEU A 16 -16.13 -1.19 2.71
C LEU A 16 -15.33 -1.91 1.61
N LEU A 17 -15.86 -2.97 1.02
CA LEU A 17 -15.24 -3.71 -0.08
C LEU A 17 -15.34 -2.97 -1.44
N LEU A 18 -16.22 -1.97 -1.57
CA LEU A 18 -16.37 -1.16 -2.77
C LEU A 18 -15.46 0.07 -2.81
N ALA A 19 -14.70 0.33 -1.75
CA ALA A 19 -13.76 1.43 -1.72
C ALA A 19 -12.49 1.03 -2.47
N SER A 20 -12.21 1.73 -3.57
CA SER A 20 -11.01 1.53 -4.38
C SER A 20 -9.76 1.97 -3.62
N SER A 21 -8.99 1.03 -3.10
CA SER A 21 -7.71 1.29 -2.43
C SER A 21 -6.58 1.24 -3.45
N ALA A 22 -6.01 2.38 -3.83
CA ALA A 22 -4.75 2.42 -4.55
C ALA A 22 -3.76 3.26 -3.74
N PHE A 23 -2.80 2.60 -3.12
CA PHE A 23 -1.66 3.23 -2.48
C PHE A 23 -0.40 2.86 -3.25
N ALA A 24 0.52 3.78 -3.41
CA ALA A 24 1.87 3.53 -3.83
C ALA A 24 2.74 4.61 -3.20
N THR A 25 3.10 4.43 -1.92
CA THR A 25 3.87 5.41 -1.15
C THR A 25 5.22 4.85 -0.73
N ASN A 26 5.26 3.81 0.09
CA ASN A 26 6.48 3.04 0.39
C ASN A 26 6.42 1.70 -0.38
N GLY A 27 6.65 1.75 -1.71
CA GLY A 27 6.19 0.73 -2.62
C GLY A 27 4.66 0.77 -2.70
N TYR A 28 3.96 -0.34 -2.52
CA TYR A 28 2.49 -0.34 -2.49
C TYR A 28 1.89 -0.20 -1.07
N PHE A 29 2.70 -0.14 -0.01
CA PHE A 29 2.24 0.16 1.34
C PHE A 29 2.01 1.66 1.51
N PRO A 30 0.98 2.11 2.28
CA PRO A 30 0.78 3.51 2.60
C PRO A 30 1.90 4.05 3.51
N HIS A 31 2.07 5.37 3.54
CA HIS A 31 3.04 6.00 4.43
C HIS A 31 2.67 5.88 5.92
N GLY A 32 1.40 5.64 6.24
CA GLY A 32 0.88 5.44 7.59
C GLY A 32 -0.56 4.95 7.59
N TYR A 33 -1.01 4.40 8.70
CA TYR A 33 -2.39 3.96 8.95
C TYR A 33 -2.99 4.83 10.05
N GLY A 34 -4.22 5.33 9.84
CA GLY A 34 -4.87 6.28 10.69
C GLY A 34 -4.57 7.73 10.33
N ILE A 35 -5.61 8.59 10.30
CA ILE A 35 -5.50 10.00 9.87
C ILE A 35 -4.51 10.78 10.75
N ARG A 36 -4.43 10.47 12.04
CA ARG A 36 -3.48 11.12 12.95
C ARG A 36 -2.04 10.75 12.62
N ALA A 37 -1.76 9.45 12.42
CA ALA A 37 -0.44 8.97 12.00
C ALA A 37 -0.05 9.53 10.62
N LYS A 38 -0.99 9.59 9.66
CA LYS A 38 -0.76 10.18 8.34
C LYS A 38 -0.32 11.65 8.44
N GLY A 39 -0.89 12.43 9.37
CA GLY A 39 -0.46 13.80 9.65
C GLY A 39 0.95 13.92 10.25
N MET A 40 1.52 12.82 10.76
CA MET A 40 2.84 12.71 11.39
C MET A 40 3.88 12.00 10.49
N GLY A 41 3.71 12.01 9.16
CA GLY A 41 4.58 11.26 8.26
C GLY A 41 4.42 9.74 8.37
N GLY A 42 3.39 9.27 9.06
CA GLY A 42 3.14 7.86 9.38
C GLY A 42 3.87 7.37 10.64
N ALA A 43 4.55 8.23 11.40
CA ALA A 43 5.16 7.87 12.68
C ALA A 43 4.06 7.56 13.71
N SER A 44 4.06 6.32 14.25
CA SER A 44 2.94 5.80 15.05
C SER A 44 3.31 4.63 15.96
N VAL A 45 4.49 4.01 15.79
CA VAL A 45 4.85 2.75 16.44
C VAL A 45 4.92 2.88 17.97
N ALA A 46 5.34 4.06 18.47
CA ALA A 46 5.38 4.39 19.89
C ALA A 46 4.28 5.36 20.33
N MET A 47 3.30 5.70 19.45
CA MET A 47 2.23 6.63 19.72
C MET A 47 0.95 5.90 20.18
N THR A 48 0.22 6.51 21.13
CA THR A 48 -1.02 5.95 21.72
C THR A 48 -2.18 6.92 21.47
N GLU A 49 -2.53 7.13 20.19
CA GLU A 49 -3.41 8.23 19.76
C GLU A 49 -4.85 7.80 19.40
N ASP A 50 -4.98 6.61 18.80
CA ASP A 50 -6.24 6.12 18.25
C ASP A 50 -6.34 4.58 18.28
N SER A 51 -7.45 4.04 17.79
CA SER A 51 -7.69 2.60 17.70
C SER A 51 -7.15 1.95 16.40
N MET A 52 -6.18 2.59 15.73
CA MET A 52 -5.52 2.02 14.55
C MET A 52 -4.31 1.15 14.91
N GLY A 53 -4.15 0.77 16.18
CA GLY A 53 -3.05 -0.07 16.67
C GLY A 53 -2.98 -1.43 15.97
N GLY A 54 -4.09 -2.03 15.57
CA GLY A 54 -4.10 -3.26 14.78
C GLY A 54 -3.36 -3.14 13.45
N ALA A 55 -3.31 -1.94 12.87
CA ALA A 55 -2.56 -1.62 11.66
C ALA A 55 -1.12 -1.15 11.94
N ASN A 56 -0.87 -0.51 13.06
CA ASN A 56 0.44 0.08 13.43
C ASN A 56 1.20 -0.78 14.44
N ASN A 57 0.82 -0.73 15.70
CA ASN A 57 1.41 -1.50 16.81
C ASN A 57 0.29 -1.97 17.75
N PRO A 58 -0.03 -3.28 17.80
CA PRO A 58 -1.11 -3.81 18.64
C PRO A 58 -0.98 -3.47 20.13
N ALA A 59 0.24 -3.31 20.64
CA ALA A 59 0.49 -3.01 22.05
C ALA A 59 0.00 -1.62 22.48
N THR A 60 -0.30 -0.71 21.53
CA THR A 60 -0.80 0.64 21.82
C THR A 60 -2.27 0.65 22.25
N MET A 61 -3.05 -0.37 21.85
CA MET A 61 -4.50 -0.39 22.00
C MET A 61 -4.97 -0.31 23.46
N VAL A 62 -4.25 -0.91 24.39
CA VAL A 62 -4.60 -0.90 25.84
C VAL A 62 -4.39 0.48 26.50
N TRP A 63 -3.78 1.44 25.78
CA TRP A 63 -3.51 2.79 26.29
C TRP A 63 -4.47 3.86 25.75
N VAL A 64 -5.28 3.53 24.74
CA VAL A 64 -6.13 4.53 24.08
C VAL A 64 -7.56 4.60 24.64
N GLY A 65 -7.87 3.73 25.60
CA GLY A 65 -9.21 3.66 26.21
C GLY A 65 -10.25 3.02 25.29
N SER A 66 -11.50 3.00 25.75
CA SER A 66 -12.63 2.55 24.91
C SER A 66 -13.00 3.65 23.92
N ARG A 67 -12.92 3.34 22.63
CA ARG A 67 -13.14 4.34 21.57
C ARG A 67 -13.48 3.74 20.22
N LEU A 68 -14.06 4.57 19.38
CA LEU A 68 -14.34 4.33 17.97
C LEU A 68 -13.66 5.42 17.15
N ASP A 69 -12.98 5.03 16.08
CA ASP A 69 -12.40 5.93 15.08
C ASP A 69 -12.88 5.51 13.70
N VAL A 70 -13.45 6.44 12.94
CA VAL A 70 -13.91 6.20 11.55
C VAL A 70 -13.31 7.28 10.67
N GLY A 71 -12.61 6.89 9.64
CA GLY A 71 -11.92 7.82 8.77
C GLY A 71 -12.03 7.46 7.30
N MET A 72 -11.65 8.42 6.47
CA MET A 72 -11.59 8.28 5.02
C MET A 72 -10.46 9.15 4.48
N ASP A 73 -9.70 8.63 3.55
CA ASP A 73 -8.61 9.31 2.86
C ASP A 73 -8.92 9.38 1.36
N LEU A 74 -8.89 10.58 0.79
CA LEU A 74 -8.91 10.79 -0.65
C LEU A 74 -7.48 10.84 -1.17
N PHE A 75 -7.02 9.75 -1.75
CA PHE A 75 -5.70 9.60 -2.31
C PHE A 75 -5.70 9.91 -3.81
N SER A 76 -4.81 10.80 -4.25
CA SER A 76 -4.76 11.29 -5.63
C SER A 76 -3.35 11.17 -6.23
N PRO A 77 -2.98 9.99 -6.76
CA PRO A 77 -1.72 9.79 -7.48
C PRO A 77 -1.83 10.28 -8.94
N ARG A 78 -0.77 10.86 -9.46
CA ARG A 78 -0.59 11.20 -10.88
C ARG A 78 0.61 10.42 -11.40
N ARG A 79 0.37 9.58 -12.42
CA ARG A 79 1.35 8.65 -12.99
C ARG A 79 1.39 8.79 -14.48
N ASP A 80 2.59 8.81 -15.04
CA ASP A 80 2.85 8.79 -16.47
C ASP A 80 4.00 7.85 -16.82
N ALA A 81 3.95 7.34 -18.03
CA ALA A 81 5.01 6.55 -18.64
C ALA A 81 5.39 7.11 -20.00
N THR A 82 6.67 7.06 -20.33
CA THR A 82 7.21 7.57 -21.61
C THR A 82 8.21 6.57 -22.16
N ARG A 83 8.19 6.34 -23.47
CA ARG A 83 9.23 5.62 -24.21
C ARG A 83 9.83 6.56 -25.25
N VAL A 84 11.17 6.58 -25.32
CA VAL A 84 11.96 7.40 -26.26
C VAL A 84 13.09 6.57 -26.86
N ASP A 85 13.70 7.07 -27.91
CA ASP A 85 14.89 6.49 -28.56
C ASP A 85 14.68 5.06 -29.10
N ALA A 86 13.43 4.63 -29.30
CA ALA A 86 13.18 3.39 -30.04
C ALA A 86 13.54 3.58 -31.51
N LEU A 87 14.29 2.60 -32.08
CA LEU A 87 14.75 2.61 -33.46
C LEU A 87 13.77 1.92 -34.42
N PRO A 88 13.71 2.35 -35.69
CA PRO A 88 14.46 3.48 -36.28
C PRO A 88 13.93 4.86 -35.78
N PRO A 89 14.68 5.94 -36.04
CA PRO A 89 14.18 7.30 -35.75
C PRO A 89 12.75 7.50 -36.25
N GLY A 90 11.87 8.07 -35.41
CA GLY A 90 10.44 8.18 -35.72
C GLY A 90 9.63 6.89 -35.43
N SER A 91 10.23 5.90 -34.76
CA SER A 91 9.56 4.66 -34.41
C SER A 91 8.21 4.93 -33.72
N PRO A 92 7.14 4.26 -34.17
CA PRO A 92 5.81 4.39 -33.55
C PRO A 92 5.69 3.71 -32.18
N LEU A 93 6.80 3.16 -31.67
CA LEU A 93 6.91 2.71 -30.28
C LEU A 93 7.20 3.86 -29.31
N ASN A 94 7.73 4.99 -29.80
CA ASN A 94 7.96 6.19 -28.98
C ASN A 94 6.64 6.88 -28.63
N GLY A 95 6.53 7.37 -27.41
CA GLY A 95 5.34 8.08 -26.96
C GLY A 95 5.28 8.29 -25.45
N SER A 96 4.25 8.97 -25.02
CA SER A 96 3.98 9.22 -23.59
C SER A 96 2.50 9.02 -23.30
N VAL A 97 2.19 8.51 -22.12
CA VAL A 97 0.83 8.22 -21.72
C VAL A 97 0.61 8.50 -20.23
N ASP A 98 -0.51 9.15 -19.91
CA ASP A 98 -0.93 9.45 -18.54
C ASP A 98 -1.95 8.42 -18.04
N SER A 99 -1.79 7.94 -16.81
CA SER A 99 -2.82 7.11 -16.18
C SER A 99 -4.08 7.92 -15.87
N GLN A 100 -5.22 7.38 -16.25
CA GLN A 100 -6.55 7.95 -16.01
C GLN A 100 -7.08 7.64 -14.60
N SER A 101 -6.52 6.66 -13.90
CA SER A 101 -6.86 6.34 -12.51
C SER A 101 -6.20 7.34 -11.57
N LYS A 102 -6.95 8.36 -11.12
CA LYS A 102 -6.38 9.57 -10.49
C LYS A 102 -6.89 9.85 -9.08
N SER A 103 -7.90 9.13 -8.59
CA SER A 103 -8.53 9.42 -7.29
C SER A 103 -9.11 8.15 -6.68
N PHE A 104 -8.82 7.94 -5.41
CA PHE A 104 -9.21 6.75 -4.66
C PHE A 104 -9.68 7.14 -3.26
N LEU A 105 -10.83 6.61 -2.84
CA LEU A 105 -11.33 6.73 -1.48
C LEU A 105 -10.90 5.52 -0.68
N VAL A 106 -10.23 5.76 0.45
CA VAL A 106 -9.70 4.72 1.32
C VAL A 106 -10.31 4.87 2.72
N PRO A 107 -11.28 4.04 3.06
CA PRO A 107 -11.87 4.04 4.38
C PRO A 107 -10.92 3.39 5.40
N GLU A 108 -11.02 3.84 6.64
CA GLU A 108 -10.39 3.25 7.80
C GLU A 108 -11.37 3.21 8.97
N PHE A 109 -11.26 2.14 9.76
CA PHE A 109 -12.10 1.91 10.90
C PHE A 109 -11.27 1.32 12.04
N GLY A 110 -11.44 1.85 13.24
CA GLY A 110 -10.84 1.33 14.45
C GLY A 110 -11.85 1.33 15.58
N TYR A 111 -11.93 0.25 16.31
CA TYR A 111 -12.69 0.13 17.56
C TYR A 111 -11.81 -0.50 18.63
N ASN A 112 -11.84 0.04 19.83
CA ASN A 112 -11.17 -0.52 20.99
C ASN A 112 -12.07 -0.47 22.19
N ARG A 113 -12.08 -1.55 22.98
CA ARG A 113 -12.80 -1.64 24.24
C ARG A 113 -11.88 -2.15 25.34
N MET A 114 -11.83 -1.40 26.43
CA MET A 114 -11.13 -1.85 27.62
C MET A 114 -11.92 -2.96 28.32
N MET A 115 -11.22 -4.03 28.66
CA MET A 115 -11.73 -5.19 29.41
C MET A 115 -11.12 -5.21 30.81
N GLY A 116 -11.35 -4.15 31.57
CA GLY A 116 -10.66 -3.87 32.84
C GLY A 116 -9.56 -2.82 32.66
N SER A 117 -8.59 -2.76 33.59
CA SER A 117 -7.49 -1.78 33.60
C SER A 117 -6.36 -2.14 32.64
N ASP A 118 -6.13 -3.44 32.41
CA ASP A 118 -4.89 -3.94 31.85
C ASP A 118 -5.04 -4.69 30.52
N MET A 119 -6.26 -4.88 30.04
CA MET A 119 -6.53 -5.58 28.79
C MET A 119 -7.48 -4.76 27.90
N SER A 120 -7.27 -4.80 26.61
CA SER A 120 -8.24 -4.34 25.62
C SER A 120 -8.44 -5.35 24.50
N LEU A 121 -9.64 -5.30 23.92
CA LEU A 121 -10.00 -6.00 22.68
C LEU A 121 -10.38 -4.95 21.66
N GLY A 122 -9.84 -5.09 20.45
CA GLY A 122 -10.07 -4.13 19.38
C GLY A 122 -10.29 -4.79 18.03
N LEU A 123 -10.74 -3.97 17.10
CA LEU A 123 -10.89 -4.32 15.70
C LEU A 123 -10.40 -3.14 14.86
N THR A 124 -9.45 -3.39 13.97
CA THR A 124 -8.97 -2.39 13.00
C THR A 124 -9.24 -2.90 11.60
N VAL A 125 -9.85 -2.06 10.74
CA VAL A 125 -10.07 -2.36 9.32
C VAL A 125 -9.41 -1.27 8.49
N TYR A 126 -8.54 -1.67 7.57
CA TYR A 126 -7.72 -0.72 6.81
C TYR A 126 -7.30 -1.27 5.45
N GLY A 127 -7.11 -0.35 4.49
CA GLY A 127 -6.43 -0.66 3.23
C GLY A 127 -4.94 -0.87 3.49
N ASN A 128 -4.44 -2.10 3.25
CA ASN A 128 -3.03 -2.41 3.48
C ASN A 128 -2.14 -1.89 2.36
N GLY A 129 -2.67 -1.83 1.14
CA GLY A 129 -1.94 -1.39 -0.03
C GLY A 129 -2.72 -1.60 -1.32
N GLY A 130 -2.09 -1.20 -2.43
CA GLY A 130 -2.66 -1.38 -3.74
C GLY A 130 -1.78 -0.83 -4.84
N MET A 131 -2.04 -1.30 -6.05
CA MET A 131 -1.45 -0.81 -7.29
C MET A 131 -2.56 -0.59 -8.29
N ASN A 132 -2.63 0.59 -8.88
CA ASN A 132 -3.67 0.87 -9.87
C ASN A 132 -3.12 1.78 -10.96
N THR A 133 -3.23 1.37 -12.19
CA THR A 133 -2.95 2.15 -13.39
C THR A 133 -4.01 1.92 -14.44
N ASN A 134 -4.26 2.92 -15.27
CA ASN A 134 -5.17 2.82 -16.40
C ASN A 134 -4.69 3.81 -17.48
N TYR A 135 -3.82 3.34 -18.35
CA TYR A 135 -3.32 4.10 -19.48
C TYR A 135 -4.23 3.87 -20.68
N PRO A 136 -4.66 4.92 -21.39
CA PRO A 136 -5.39 4.75 -22.65
C PRO A 136 -4.54 4.03 -23.70
N GLN A 137 -5.17 3.45 -24.70
CA GLN A 137 -4.52 2.73 -25.77
C GLN A 137 -3.41 3.56 -26.46
N GLY A 138 -3.64 4.85 -26.73
CA GLY A 138 -2.65 5.73 -27.35
C GLY A 138 -2.39 5.39 -28.82
N ASP A 139 -1.33 6.04 -29.36
CA ASP A 139 -0.94 5.93 -30.76
C ASP A 139 0.29 5.01 -30.96
N PHE A 140 0.60 4.16 -29.98
CA PHE A 140 1.69 3.19 -30.12
C PHE A 140 1.35 2.17 -31.21
N ASN A 141 2.35 1.77 -31.98
CA ASN A 141 2.16 0.75 -33.01
C ASN A 141 3.33 -0.26 -32.99
N CYS A 142 2.98 -1.48 -32.69
CA CYS A 142 3.91 -2.60 -32.59
C CYS A 142 3.88 -3.52 -33.83
N GLY A 143 3.45 -2.98 -34.98
CA GLY A 143 3.39 -3.69 -36.26
C GLY A 143 1.99 -4.21 -36.64
N GLY A 144 1.01 -4.15 -35.74
CA GLY A 144 -0.37 -4.63 -35.98
C GLY A 144 -1.44 -3.53 -35.97
N GLY A 145 -1.06 -2.25 -35.99
CA GLY A 145 -1.97 -1.10 -35.85
C GLY A 145 -1.89 -0.46 -34.46
N PRO A 146 -2.83 0.45 -34.13
CA PRO A 146 -2.82 1.15 -32.87
C PRO A 146 -2.87 0.19 -31.67
N ALA A 147 -1.95 0.38 -30.72
CA ALA A 147 -1.78 -0.45 -29.54
C ALA A 147 -1.59 0.43 -28.28
N ASN A 148 -1.60 -0.17 -27.11
CA ASN A 148 -1.12 0.47 -25.90
C ASN A 148 0.42 0.41 -25.80
N MET A 149 0.99 1.05 -24.79
CA MET A 149 2.44 1.17 -24.61
C MET A 149 3.16 -0.18 -24.48
N LEU A 150 2.48 -1.24 -24.08
CA LEU A 150 3.02 -2.61 -23.99
C LEU A 150 2.50 -3.54 -25.10
N CYS A 151 2.15 -2.95 -26.24
CA CYS A 151 1.77 -3.65 -27.48
C CYS A 151 0.49 -4.50 -27.38
N GLY A 152 -0.32 -4.31 -26.37
CA GLY A 152 -1.64 -4.93 -26.26
C GLY A 152 -2.75 -4.06 -26.84
N GLY A 153 -3.95 -4.64 -26.98
CA GLY A 153 -5.15 -3.94 -27.42
C GLY A 153 -5.90 -3.29 -26.25
N GLY A 154 -6.49 -2.11 -26.52
CA GLY A 154 -7.26 -1.38 -25.53
C GLY A 154 -6.39 -0.69 -24.47
N ASN A 155 -7.02 -0.28 -23.36
CA ASN A 155 -6.30 0.34 -22.25
C ASN A 155 -5.33 -0.68 -21.58
N LEU A 156 -4.24 -0.13 -21.02
CA LEU A 156 -3.23 -0.88 -20.29
C LEU A 156 -3.32 -0.57 -18.80
N GLY A 157 -3.33 -1.58 -17.96
CA GLY A 157 -3.22 -1.33 -16.53
C GLY A 157 -3.47 -2.54 -15.64
N VAL A 158 -3.37 -2.26 -14.36
CA VAL A 158 -3.68 -3.19 -13.28
C VAL A 158 -4.52 -2.49 -12.21
N ASP A 159 -5.22 -3.29 -11.42
CA ASP A 159 -5.95 -2.83 -10.25
C ASP A 159 -5.84 -3.88 -9.14
N LEU A 160 -4.94 -3.65 -8.20
CA LEU A 160 -4.77 -4.44 -6.98
C LEU A 160 -5.30 -3.65 -5.79
N MET A 161 -6.14 -4.27 -4.98
CA MET A 161 -6.58 -3.74 -3.69
C MET A 161 -6.36 -4.79 -2.60
N GLN A 162 -5.84 -4.35 -1.45
CA GLN A 162 -5.62 -5.17 -0.27
C GLN A 162 -6.36 -4.56 0.92
N LEU A 163 -7.25 -5.32 1.53
CA LEU A 163 -7.97 -4.97 2.77
C LEU A 163 -7.55 -5.93 3.88
N ILE A 164 -7.27 -5.37 5.06
CA ILE A 164 -7.01 -6.16 6.27
C ILE A 164 -8.10 -5.87 7.31
N VAL A 165 -8.61 -6.93 7.90
CA VAL A 165 -9.44 -6.91 9.10
C VAL A 165 -8.61 -7.50 10.23
N ALA A 166 -8.35 -6.72 11.29
CA ALA A 166 -7.39 -7.05 12.34
C ALA A 166 -8.05 -7.06 13.74
N PRO A 167 -8.72 -8.15 14.15
CA PRO A 167 -9.04 -8.37 15.57
C PRO A 167 -7.75 -8.34 16.40
N THR A 168 -7.75 -7.57 17.48
CA THR A 168 -6.55 -7.25 18.26
C THR A 168 -6.79 -7.46 19.74
N ILE A 169 -5.83 -8.08 20.42
CA ILE A 169 -5.72 -8.11 21.86
C ILE A 169 -4.48 -7.33 22.30
N SER A 170 -4.62 -6.51 23.32
CA SER A 170 -3.51 -5.77 23.92
C SER A 170 -3.55 -5.90 25.43
N TYR A 171 -2.38 -6.08 26.05
CA TYR A 171 -2.27 -6.35 27.49
C TYR A 171 -1.12 -5.55 28.11
N LYS A 172 -1.40 -4.87 29.24
CA LYS A 172 -0.38 -4.24 30.07
C LYS A 172 0.29 -5.31 30.94
N LEU A 173 1.59 -5.48 30.76
CA LEU A 173 2.41 -6.32 31.64
C LEU A 173 2.60 -5.64 33.01
N ASN A 174 2.64 -4.33 33.02
CA ASN A 174 2.71 -3.47 34.19
C ASN A 174 2.33 -2.01 33.81
N ALA A 175 2.56 -1.05 34.70
CA ALA A 175 2.24 0.37 34.46
C ALA A 175 3.05 1.03 33.31
N GLN A 176 4.13 0.39 32.84
CA GLN A 176 5.04 0.95 31.84
C GLN A 176 5.09 0.15 30.55
N HIS A 177 4.80 -1.14 30.58
CA HIS A 177 4.99 -2.05 29.44
C HIS A 177 3.71 -2.73 29.02
N SER A 178 3.51 -2.85 27.72
CA SER A 178 2.44 -3.62 27.11
C SER A 178 2.90 -4.44 25.92
N VAL A 179 2.16 -5.49 25.64
CA VAL A 179 2.29 -6.33 24.47
C VAL A 179 0.94 -6.42 23.77
N GLY A 180 0.95 -6.75 22.49
CA GLY A 180 -0.29 -6.94 21.74
C GLY A 180 -0.09 -7.88 20.56
N ALA A 181 -1.19 -8.47 20.14
CA ALA A 181 -1.26 -9.31 18.97
C ALA A 181 -2.53 -9.01 18.16
N SER A 182 -2.40 -8.96 16.85
CA SER A 182 -3.52 -8.88 15.91
C SER A 182 -3.53 -10.11 15.03
N LEU A 183 -4.68 -10.76 14.90
CA LEU A 183 -4.93 -11.69 13.82
C LEU A 183 -5.21 -10.85 12.56
N LEU A 184 -4.52 -11.11 11.47
CA LEU A 184 -4.68 -10.38 10.21
C LEU A 184 -5.48 -11.24 9.23
N LEU A 185 -6.71 -10.83 8.93
CA LEU A 185 -7.52 -11.46 7.89
C LEU A 185 -7.37 -10.61 6.62
N GLY A 186 -6.61 -11.12 5.66
CA GLY A 186 -6.28 -10.44 4.43
C GLY A 186 -7.24 -10.80 3.29
N PHE A 187 -7.70 -9.78 2.57
CA PHE A 187 -8.52 -9.90 1.37
C PHE A 187 -7.88 -9.08 0.26
N GLN A 188 -7.68 -9.72 -0.89
CA GLN A 188 -7.16 -9.06 -2.09
C GLN A 188 -8.12 -9.23 -3.25
N GLN A 189 -8.16 -8.24 -4.13
CA GLN A 189 -8.71 -8.39 -5.47
C GLN A 189 -7.73 -7.80 -6.49
N PHE A 190 -7.65 -8.42 -7.64
CA PHE A 190 -6.74 -8.04 -8.70
C PHE A 190 -7.37 -8.20 -10.07
N LYS A 191 -7.09 -7.26 -10.98
CA LYS A 191 -7.27 -7.42 -12.42
C LYS A 191 -6.12 -6.80 -13.20
N ALA A 192 -5.84 -7.36 -14.37
CA ALA A 192 -4.93 -6.82 -15.37
C ALA A 192 -5.61 -6.76 -16.74
N TYR A 193 -5.28 -5.77 -17.54
CA TYR A 193 -5.81 -5.60 -18.87
C TYR A 193 -4.78 -4.95 -19.81
N GLY A 194 -4.91 -5.25 -21.12
CA GLY A 194 -4.03 -4.71 -22.14
C GLY A 194 -2.67 -5.40 -22.26
N LEU A 195 -2.49 -6.60 -21.71
CA LEU A 195 -1.23 -7.35 -21.71
C LEU A 195 -1.19 -8.49 -22.75
N GLN A 196 -1.95 -8.40 -23.83
CA GLN A 196 -2.06 -9.49 -24.82
C GLN A 196 -0.72 -9.84 -25.45
N ALA A 197 0.22 -8.88 -25.58
CA ALA A 197 1.56 -9.14 -26.09
C ALA A 197 2.37 -10.14 -25.21
N PHE A 198 1.99 -10.30 -23.95
CA PHE A 198 2.62 -11.22 -22.99
C PHE A 198 1.85 -12.54 -22.81
N ASP A 199 0.76 -12.73 -23.56
CA ASP A 199 -0.12 -13.91 -23.49
C ASP A 199 0.11 -14.84 -24.69
N ASN A 200 1.38 -14.99 -25.11
CA ASN A 200 1.86 -15.83 -26.21
C ASN A 200 1.10 -15.56 -27.54
N PRO A 201 1.12 -14.34 -28.07
CA PRO A 201 0.35 -13.98 -29.28
C PRO A 201 0.89 -14.56 -30.57
N GLY A 202 2.08 -15.21 -30.54
CA GLY A 202 2.82 -15.67 -31.71
C GLY A 202 3.76 -14.60 -32.29
N PRO A 203 4.48 -14.93 -33.38
CA PRO A 203 5.48 -14.03 -33.96
C PRO A 203 4.93 -12.63 -34.25
N PRO A 204 5.75 -11.55 -34.04
CA PRO A 204 7.18 -11.58 -33.74
C PRO A 204 7.50 -11.74 -32.23
N PHE A 205 6.51 -11.89 -31.35
CA PHE A 205 6.75 -12.01 -29.92
C PHE A 205 7.06 -13.47 -29.53
N PRO A 206 8.00 -13.69 -28.59
CA PRO A 206 8.25 -15.01 -28.04
C PRO A 206 7.10 -15.44 -27.10
N ASP A 207 7.15 -16.70 -26.66
CA ASP A 207 6.28 -17.19 -25.61
C ASP A 207 6.73 -16.64 -24.25
N PHE A 208 5.94 -15.72 -23.72
CA PHE A 208 6.25 -15.04 -22.46
C PHE A 208 5.70 -15.75 -21.24
N THR A 209 4.62 -16.54 -21.36
CA THR A 209 3.94 -17.13 -20.21
C THR A 209 3.89 -18.65 -20.26
N SER A 210 3.95 -19.27 -19.07
CA SER A 210 3.72 -20.71 -18.87
C SER A 210 2.26 -21.12 -18.90
N ALA A 211 1.32 -20.16 -18.81
CA ALA A 211 -0.13 -20.41 -18.79
C ALA A 211 -0.87 -19.43 -19.71
N PRO A 212 -0.81 -19.64 -21.04
CA PRO A 212 -1.53 -18.83 -22.00
C PRO A 212 -3.02 -18.75 -21.68
N GLY A 213 -3.62 -17.58 -21.91
CA GLY A 213 -5.01 -17.32 -21.57
C GLY A 213 -5.23 -16.97 -20.10
N SER A 214 -4.18 -16.84 -19.28
CA SER A 214 -4.25 -16.49 -17.86
C SER A 214 -3.33 -15.31 -17.47
N VAL A 215 -3.12 -14.36 -18.40
CA VAL A 215 -2.27 -13.17 -18.20
C VAL A 215 -3.09 -11.91 -18.06
N THR A 216 -4.14 -11.75 -18.85
CA THR A 216 -4.84 -10.46 -19.03
C THR A 216 -6.34 -10.61 -19.28
N ASN A 217 -7.11 -9.54 -19.01
CA ASN A 217 -8.54 -9.44 -19.34
C ASN A 217 -9.45 -10.53 -18.72
N LYS A 218 -9.13 -10.98 -17.50
CA LYS A 218 -9.89 -12.03 -16.80
C LYS A 218 -10.94 -11.47 -15.81
N GLY A 219 -11.09 -10.14 -15.74
CA GLY A 219 -11.90 -9.52 -14.69
C GLY A 219 -11.17 -9.51 -13.35
N TYR A 220 -11.92 -9.35 -12.26
CA TYR A 220 -11.34 -9.41 -10.91
C TYR A 220 -11.19 -10.86 -10.44
N ALA A 221 -9.97 -11.23 -10.11
CA ALA A 221 -9.62 -12.38 -9.30
C ALA A 221 -9.58 -11.99 -7.81
N HIS A 222 -9.84 -12.94 -6.93
CA HIS A 222 -9.86 -12.74 -5.50
C HIS A 222 -8.87 -13.67 -4.79
N SER A 223 -8.25 -13.15 -3.74
CA SER A 223 -7.30 -13.88 -2.90
C SER A 223 -7.55 -13.54 -1.44
N ASN A 224 -7.31 -14.48 -0.56
CA ASN A 224 -7.43 -14.29 0.88
C ASN A 224 -6.28 -14.98 1.61
N GLY A 225 -5.99 -14.51 2.82
CA GLY A 225 -4.94 -15.08 3.64
C GLY A 225 -5.11 -14.72 5.11
N VAL A 226 -4.34 -15.40 5.93
CA VAL A 226 -4.32 -15.18 7.38
C VAL A 226 -2.89 -14.96 7.83
N GLY A 227 -2.69 -13.95 8.66
CA GLY A 227 -1.39 -13.61 9.23
C GLY A 227 -1.51 -13.14 10.67
N ILE A 228 -0.40 -12.69 11.21
CA ILE A 228 -0.32 -12.16 12.57
C ILE A 228 0.53 -10.90 12.59
N ARG A 229 0.20 -9.97 13.48
CA ARG A 229 1.07 -8.86 13.87
C ARG A 229 1.29 -8.90 15.36
N LEU A 230 2.53 -8.78 15.77
CA LEU A 230 2.94 -8.69 17.18
C LEU A 230 3.42 -7.27 17.46
N GLY A 231 3.22 -6.81 18.67
CA GLY A 231 3.63 -5.48 19.11
C GLY A 231 4.10 -5.44 20.54
N TYR A 232 4.99 -4.49 20.80
CA TYR A 232 5.47 -4.11 22.12
C TYR A 232 5.49 -2.59 22.26
N LEU A 233 5.16 -2.10 23.45
CA LEU A 233 5.29 -0.70 23.85
C LEU A 233 5.90 -0.63 25.25
N GLY A 234 6.87 0.26 25.44
CA GLY A 234 7.51 0.53 26.72
C GLY A 234 7.61 2.03 27.01
N ARG A 235 7.01 2.49 28.11
CA ARG A 235 7.16 3.85 28.65
C ARG A 235 8.38 3.87 29.54
N LEU A 236 9.55 4.25 29.00
CA LEU A 236 10.84 4.18 29.70
C LEU A 236 11.00 5.31 30.73
N SER A 237 10.28 6.42 30.51
CA SER A 237 10.15 7.54 31.44
C SER A 237 8.85 8.30 31.14
N ASP A 238 8.55 9.34 31.89
CA ASP A 238 7.41 10.23 31.64
C ASP A 238 7.49 10.94 30.29
N SER A 239 8.70 11.06 29.73
CA SER A 239 8.94 11.75 28.46
C SER A 239 9.35 10.85 27.30
N LEU A 240 9.63 9.55 27.54
CA LEU A 240 10.16 8.66 26.50
C LEU A 240 9.39 7.34 26.45
N THR A 241 8.77 7.10 25.29
CA THR A 241 8.10 5.84 24.93
C THR A 241 8.82 5.20 23.75
N VAL A 242 9.00 3.89 23.78
CA VAL A 242 9.53 3.09 22.65
C VAL A 242 8.51 2.06 22.21
N GLY A 243 8.55 1.67 20.97
CA GLY A 243 7.66 0.66 20.42
C GLY A 243 8.35 -0.21 19.40
N ALA A 244 7.84 -1.42 19.21
CA ALA A 244 8.26 -2.33 18.16
C ALA A 244 7.06 -3.12 17.64
N THR A 245 7.06 -3.41 16.34
CA THR A 245 6.02 -4.24 15.70
C THR A 245 6.64 -5.12 14.62
N PHE A 246 6.09 -6.31 14.46
CA PHE A 246 6.52 -7.27 13.45
C PHE A 246 5.31 -8.02 12.88
N ALA A 247 5.25 -8.13 11.57
CA ALA A 247 4.31 -8.98 10.84
C ALA A 247 5.12 -9.90 9.90
N PRO A 248 5.09 -11.22 10.09
CA PRO A 248 5.64 -12.18 9.14
C PRO A 248 4.99 -12.06 7.76
N LYS A 249 5.61 -12.66 6.75
CA LYS A 249 4.98 -12.80 5.44
C LYS A 249 3.63 -13.49 5.58
N MET A 250 2.59 -12.89 5.01
CA MET A 250 1.25 -13.47 4.98
C MET A 250 1.06 -14.19 3.64
N ASN A 251 0.97 -15.50 3.71
CA ASN A 251 0.67 -16.30 2.55
C ASN A 251 -0.79 -16.08 2.14
N MET A 252 -0.97 -15.74 0.87
CA MET A 252 -2.26 -15.48 0.27
C MET A 252 -2.65 -16.64 -0.66
N SER A 253 -3.93 -16.86 -0.88
CA SER A 253 -4.36 -17.78 -1.94
C SER A 253 -4.00 -17.22 -3.31
N ARG A 254 -3.73 -18.10 -4.28
CA ARG A 254 -3.30 -17.70 -5.63
C ARG A 254 -4.42 -17.00 -6.39
N PHE A 255 -4.03 -16.07 -7.26
CA PHE A 255 -4.92 -15.52 -8.27
C PHE A 255 -4.98 -16.47 -9.47
N GLU A 256 -5.87 -17.45 -9.42
CA GLU A 256 -5.95 -18.52 -10.42
C GLU A 256 -6.19 -18.00 -11.85
N GLU A 257 -6.95 -16.92 -12.00
CA GLU A 257 -7.22 -16.27 -13.28
C GLU A 257 -5.98 -15.59 -13.87
N TYR A 258 -4.98 -15.29 -13.02
CA TYR A 258 -3.72 -14.63 -13.38
C TYR A 258 -2.49 -15.49 -13.09
N LYS A 259 -2.65 -16.81 -13.08
CA LYS A 259 -1.54 -17.76 -12.88
C LYS A 259 -0.46 -17.70 -13.97
N GLY A 260 -0.78 -17.16 -15.12
CA GLY A 260 0.17 -16.90 -16.21
C GLY A 260 0.87 -15.53 -16.12
N LEU A 261 0.48 -14.66 -15.18
CA LEU A 261 1.07 -13.35 -14.98
C LEU A 261 2.02 -13.34 -13.78
N PHE A 262 1.54 -13.75 -12.62
CA PHE A 262 2.29 -13.73 -11.38
C PHE A 262 3.15 -14.99 -11.20
N ALA A 263 4.40 -14.83 -10.74
CA ALA A 263 5.29 -15.92 -10.42
C ALA A 263 4.62 -16.96 -9.50
N ASP A 264 5.17 -18.17 -9.47
CA ASP A 264 4.69 -19.28 -8.63
C ASP A 264 3.20 -19.62 -8.85
N ASN A 265 2.73 -19.52 -10.12
CA ASN A 265 1.36 -19.80 -10.56
C ASN A 265 0.29 -18.91 -9.90
N GLY A 266 0.52 -17.62 -9.91
CA GLY A 266 -0.47 -16.64 -9.42
C GLY A 266 -0.27 -16.20 -7.97
N ASP A 267 0.91 -16.43 -7.39
CA ASP A 267 1.21 -16.03 -6.01
C ASP A 267 1.42 -14.53 -5.89
N PHE A 268 0.76 -13.91 -4.91
CA PHE A 268 0.94 -12.51 -4.57
C PHE A 268 0.76 -12.30 -3.06
N ASP A 269 1.73 -12.79 -2.29
CA ASP A 269 1.76 -12.71 -0.84
C ASP A 269 1.93 -11.25 -0.35
N ILE A 270 1.55 -11.01 0.90
CA ILE A 270 1.87 -9.75 1.57
C ILE A 270 3.22 -9.90 2.28
N PRO A 271 4.25 -9.07 1.96
CA PRO A 271 5.60 -9.23 2.47
C PRO A 271 5.68 -9.03 3.97
N SER A 272 6.65 -9.71 4.59
CA SER A 272 7.01 -9.47 5.97
C SER A 272 7.50 -8.03 6.15
N HIS A 273 7.19 -7.44 7.30
CA HIS A 273 7.64 -6.10 7.64
C HIS A 273 7.74 -5.93 9.15
N TYR A 274 8.64 -5.05 9.56
CA TYR A 274 8.79 -4.68 10.95
C TYR A 274 9.06 -3.18 11.09
N ALA A 275 8.76 -2.65 12.27
CA ALA A 275 9.12 -1.29 12.61
C ALA A 275 9.50 -1.16 14.08
N ILE A 276 10.40 -0.24 14.35
CA ILE A 276 10.74 0.25 15.68
C ILE A 276 10.51 1.74 15.73
N GLY A 277 10.10 2.26 16.88
CA GLY A 277 9.80 3.67 17.00
C GLY A 277 10.05 4.20 18.40
N LEU A 278 10.20 5.50 18.49
CA LEU A 278 10.25 6.23 19.74
C LEU A 278 9.32 7.45 19.67
N ALA A 279 8.78 7.83 20.82
CA ALA A 279 8.05 9.07 21.02
C ALA A 279 8.68 9.79 22.22
N PHE A 280 9.17 11.00 21.99
CA PHE A 280 9.79 11.85 23.00
C PHE A 280 8.96 13.11 23.24
N MET A 281 8.68 13.39 24.50
CA MET A 281 7.92 14.56 24.96
C MET A 281 8.85 15.55 25.67
N PRO A 282 9.49 16.48 24.94
CA PRO A 282 10.33 17.50 25.56
C PRO A 282 9.54 18.45 26.46
N THR A 283 8.26 18.62 26.21
CA THR A 283 7.30 19.34 27.05
C THR A 283 5.97 18.60 27.04
N PRO A 284 5.07 18.84 28.02
CA PRO A 284 3.72 18.23 28.01
C PRO A 284 2.87 18.56 26.77
N ALA A 285 3.22 19.61 26.04
CA ALA A 285 2.51 20.07 24.86
C ALA A 285 3.10 19.56 23.53
N VAL A 286 4.33 19.04 23.53
CA VAL A 286 5.03 18.66 22.29
C VAL A 286 5.47 17.20 22.35
N THR A 287 5.18 16.44 21.31
CA THR A 287 5.69 15.09 21.11
C THR A 287 6.43 15.04 19.79
N VAL A 288 7.62 14.46 19.80
CA VAL A 288 8.43 14.14 18.60
C VAL A 288 8.47 12.61 18.47
N ALA A 289 8.01 12.10 17.35
CA ALA A 289 8.04 10.66 17.06
C ALA A 289 9.00 10.36 15.91
N LEU A 290 9.77 9.28 16.06
CA LEU A 290 10.69 8.79 15.04
C LEU A 290 10.48 7.28 14.90
N ASP A 291 10.14 6.81 13.69
CA ASP A 291 10.02 5.40 13.38
C ASP A 291 11.01 5.02 12.27
N TYR A 292 11.55 3.81 12.37
CA TYR A 292 12.20 3.08 11.29
C TYR A 292 11.34 1.86 10.95
N GLN A 293 11.08 1.67 9.66
CA GLN A 293 10.33 0.52 9.13
C GLN A 293 11.13 -0.14 8.02
N ARG A 294 11.10 -1.48 7.96
CA ARG A 294 11.56 -2.26 6.81
C ARG A 294 10.42 -3.09 6.25
N ILE A 295 10.32 -3.12 4.91
CA ILE A 295 9.36 -3.92 4.14
C ILE A 295 10.17 -4.82 3.21
N ASN A 296 10.01 -6.14 3.34
CA ASN A 296 10.80 -7.14 2.63
C ASN A 296 10.10 -7.58 1.33
N TYR A 297 10.01 -6.68 0.34
CA TYR A 297 9.37 -6.94 -0.95
C TYR A 297 10.04 -8.08 -1.72
N SER A 298 11.36 -8.26 -1.59
CA SER A 298 12.12 -9.34 -2.24
C SER A 298 11.70 -10.75 -1.78
N GLY A 299 11.00 -10.85 -0.65
CA GLY A 299 10.48 -12.12 -0.12
C GLY A 299 9.22 -12.66 -0.82
N VAL A 300 8.68 -11.93 -1.81
CA VAL A 300 7.49 -12.30 -2.60
C VAL A 300 7.89 -12.35 -4.08
N GLY A 301 7.86 -13.53 -4.70
CA GLY A 301 8.39 -13.76 -6.06
C GLY A 301 7.80 -12.81 -7.11
N SER A 302 6.49 -12.66 -7.16
CA SER A 302 5.81 -11.74 -8.11
C SER A 302 6.18 -10.26 -7.92
N VAL A 303 6.66 -9.87 -6.74
CA VAL A 303 7.08 -8.49 -6.45
C VAL A 303 8.59 -8.33 -6.60
N GLY A 304 9.39 -9.25 -6.04
CA GLY A 304 10.84 -9.10 -5.88
C GLY A 304 11.69 -9.71 -6.98
N ASN A 305 11.21 -10.72 -7.72
CA ASN A 305 11.97 -11.30 -8.82
C ASN A 305 12.18 -10.24 -9.90
N SER A 306 13.39 -10.18 -10.49
CA SER A 306 13.65 -9.27 -11.59
C SER A 306 12.81 -9.63 -12.84
N SER A 307 12.40 -8.64 -13.58
CA SER A 307 11.74 -8.80 -14.89
C SER A 307 12.64 -9.43 -15.95
N SER A 308 13.96 -9.46 -15.73
CA SER A 308 14.97 -10.05 -16.60
C SER A 308 15.20 -11.53 -16.38
N VAL A 309 14.50 -12.18 -15.44
CA VAL A 309 14.57 -13.63 -15.22
C VAL A 309 14.18 -14.37 -16.50
N GLN A 310 15.04 -15.30 -16.95
CA GLN A 310 14.88 -16.06 -18.21
C GLN A 310 13.95 -17.28 -18.03
N LEU A 311 12.80 -17.05 -17.39
CA LEU A 311 11.74 -18.02 -17.20
C LEU A 311 10.41 -17.39 -17.67
N PRO A 312 9.42 -18.17 -18.07
CA PRO A 312 8.11 -17.64 -18.42
C PRO A 312 7.41 -16.96 -17.24
N LEU A 313 6.58 -15.98 -17.51
CA LEU A 313 5.62 -15.43 -16.54
C LEU A 313 4.75 -16.58 -15.98
N GLY A 314 4.36 -16.49 -14.72
CA GLY A 314 3.58 -17.53 -14.05
C GLY A 314 4.41 -18.72 -13.59
N PHE A 315 5.59 -18.98 -14.15
CA PHE A 315 6.41 -20.12 -13.76
C PHE A 315 6.94 -20.00 -12.33
N PRO A 316 7.18 -21.12 -11.62
CA PRO A 316 7.86 -21.09 -10.31
C PRO A 316 9.20 -20.36 -10.40
N GLY A 317 9.38 -19.31 -9.58
CA GLY A 317 10.54 -18.43 -9.63
C GLY A 317 10.61 -17.54 -10.88
N GLY A 318 9.53 -17.41 -11.64
CA GLY A 318 9.42 -16.58 -12.84
C GLY A 318 9.55 -15.09 -12.56
N PRO A 319 9.50 -14.24 -13.62
CA PRO A 319 9.67 -12.81 -13.51
C PRO A 319 8.63 -12.13 -12.61
N GLY A 320 9.02 -11.03 -11.97
CA GLY A 320 8.19 -10.14 -11.17
C GLY A 320 8.50 -8.69 -11.47
N PHE A 321 8.15 -7.78 -10.55
CA PHE A 321 8.37 -6.35 -10.68
C PHE A 321 9.82 -5.90 -10.39
N GLY A 322 10.69 -6.78 -9.88
CA GLY A 322 12.07 -6.48 -9.53
C GLY A 322 12.27 -5.61 -8.29
N TRP A 323 11.23 -5.50 -7.45
CA TRP A 323 11.27 -4.60 -6.29
C TRP A 323 12.25 -5.08 -5.22
N LYS A 324 13.09 -4.15 -4.78
CA LYS A 324 13.99 -4.36 -3.64
C LYS A 324 13.29 -4.05 -2.34
N ASP A 325 13.86 -4.55 -1.24
CA ASP A 325 13.39 -4.22 0.11
C ASP A 325 13.50 -2.72 0.36
N VAL A 326 12.54 -2.18 1.12
CA VAL A 326 12.42 -0.75 1.39
C VAL A 326 12.67 -0.48 2.87
N ASN A 327 13.63 0.41 3.15
CA ASN A 327 13.81 1.02 4.45
C ASN A 327 13.12 2.38 4.47
N VAL A 328 12.37 2.66 5.54
CA VAL A 328 11.60 3.90 5.69
C VAL A 328 11.94 4.54 7.03
N VAL A 329 12.25 5.82 7.00
CA VAL A 329 12.37 6.66 8.21
C VAL A 329 11.20 7.64 8.23
N LYS A 330 10.51 7.73 9.36
CA LYS A 330 9.36 8.60 9.58
C LYS A 330 9.63 9.51 10.76
N LEU A 331 9.48 10.81 10.56
CA LEU A 331 9.60 11.82 11.60
C LEU A 331 8.28 12.58 11.71
N GLY A 332 7.74 12.66 12.92
CA GLY A 332 6.52 13.39 13.20
C GLY A 332 6.68 14.31 14.40
N VAL A 333 6.02 15.46 14.34
CA VAL A 333 5.91 16.39 15.47
C VAL A 333 4.43 16.66 15.70
N GLN A 334 4.01 16.49 16.94
CA GLN A 334 2.68 16.81 17.42
C GLN A 334 2.77 17.93 18.46
N TRP A 335 1.94 18.95 18.29
CA TRP A 335 1.85 20.07 19.22
C TRP A 335 0.42 20.29 19.67
N ARG A 336 0.17 20.10 20.97
CA ARG A 336 -1.08 20.47 21.62
C ARG A 336 -1.12 22.00 21.81
N ALA A 337 -1.59 22.70 20.78
CA ALA A 337 -1.59 24.17 20.74
C ALA A 337 -2.55 24.77 21.78
N THR A 338 -3.68 24.09 22.01
CA THR A 338 -4.67 24.43 23.05
C THR A 338 -5.29 23.14 23.60
N ASN A 339 -6.20 23.25 24.56
CA ASN A 339 -6.97 22.08 25.04
C ASN A 339 -7.89 21.48 23.95
N ALA A 340 -8.29 22.28 22.95
CA ALA A 340 -9.15 21.84 21.86
C ALA A 340 -8.39 21.49 20.59
N TRP A 341 -7.19 22.03 20.35
CA TRP A 341 -6.47 21.90 19.10
C TRP A 341 -5.11 21.25 19.26
N THR A 342 -4.91 20.19 18.50
CA THR A 342 -3.61 19.55 18.29
C THR A 342 -3.21 19.68 16.84
N LEU A 343 -2.00 20.17 16.57
CA LEU A 343 -1.43 20.31 15.23
C LEU A 343 -0.33 19.28 15.03
N ARG A 344 -0.15 18.83 13.79
CA ARG A 344 0.84 17.83 13.41
C ARG A 344 1.57 18.23 12.16
N ALA A 345 2.83 17.88 12.09
CA ALA A 345 3.65 17.93 10.89
C ALA A 345 4.51 16.66 10.82
N GLY A 346 4.81 16.19 9.61
CA GLY A 346 5.59 14.97 9.46
C GLY A 346 6.34 14.90 8.15
N TYR A 347 7.35 14.06 8.17
CA TYR A 347 8.19 13.71 7.03
C TYR A 347 8.42 12.20 7.00
N ASN A 348 8.26 11.62 5.82
CA ASN A 348 8.53 10.20 5.56
C ASN A 348 9.52 10.12 4.41
N ARG A 349 10.56 9.31 4.57
CA ARG A 349 11.54 9.02 3.53
C ARG A 349 11.80 7.53 3.47
N GLY A 350 11.51 6.95 2.30
CA GLY A 350 11.78 5.55 1.99
C GLY A 350 12.75 5.37 0.82
N ASP A 351 13.29 4.18 0.70
CA ASP A 351 13.99 3.74 -0.50
C ASP A 351 13.01 3.62 -1.67
N ASN A 352 13.51 3.75 -2.88
CA ASN A 352 12.74 3.40 -4.08
C ASN A 352 12.93 1.91 -4.38
N PRO A 353 11.87 1.08 -4.37
CA PRO A 353 12.02 -0.34 -4.70
C PRO A 353 12.32 -0.60 -6.17
N VAL A 354 11.93 0.32 -7.06
CA VAL A 354 12.00 0.15 -8.53
C VAL A 354 13.38 0.51 -9.06
N HIS A 355 13.98 -0.37 -9.84
CA HIS A 355 15.25 -0.15 -10.53
C HIS A 355 15.04 0.00 -12.03
N GLY A 356 15.99 0.67 -12.72
CA GLY A 356 15.86 0.94 -14.16
C GLY A 356 15.81 -0.30 -15.04
N GLU A 357 16.46 -1.39 -14.64
CA GLU A 357 16.44 -2.67 -15.33
C GLU A 357 15.05 -3.33 -15.38
N ASP A 358 14.17 -2.98 -14.43
CA ASP A 358 12.81 -3.52 -14.31
C ASP A 358 11.72 -2.51 -14.72
N VAL A 359 12.11 -1.39 -15.39
CA VAL A 359 11.22 -0.26 -15.66
C VAL A 359 9.97 -0.65 -16.45
N THR A 360 10.09 -1.57 -17.41
CA THR A 360 8.98 -1.96 -18.30
C THR A 360 7.80 -2.56 -17.52
N PHE A 361 8.04 -3.50 -16.60
CA PHE A 361 6.97 -4.06 -15.79
C PHE A 361 6.42 -3.02 -14.79
N ASN A 362 7.26 -2.09 -14.36
CA ASN A 362 6.89 -1.01 -13.45
C ASN A 362 6.06 0.11 -14.10
N ILE A 363 5.81 0.07 -15.41
CA ILE A 363 4.76 0.86 -16.05
C ILE A 363 3.39 0.52 -15.43
N LEU A 364 3.16 -0.75 -15.12
CA LEU A 364 1.92 -1.22 -14.48
C LEU A 364 1.82 -0.80 -13.00
N ALA A 365 2.95 -0.76 -12.30
CA ALA A 365 3.01 -0.51 -10.86
C ALA A 365 4.15 0.48 -10.50
N PRO A 366 4.07 1.77 -10.88
CA PRO A 366 5.15 2.74 -10.70
C PRO A 366 5.31 3.17 -9.23
N GLY A 367 5.77 2.26 -8.36
CA GLY A 367 5.96 2.48 -6.93
C GLY A 367 7.22 3.29 -6.57
N VAL A 368 7.52 4.37 -7.33
CA VAL A 368 8.81 5.09 -7.32
C VAL A 368 8.95 6.17 -6.24
N MET A 369 7.97 6.31 -5.33
CA MET A 369 7.97 7.39 -4.34
C MET A 369 9.05 7.20 -3.27
N LYS A 370 9.64 8.32 -2.84
CA LYS A 370 10.70 8.35 -1.81
C LYS A 370 10.38 9.24 -0.62
N GLN A 371 9.59 10.29 -0.83
CA GLN A 371 9.44 11.37 0.16
C GLN A 371 7.98 11.78 0.27
N HIS A 372 7.51 11.98 1.51
CA HIS A 372 6.18 12.48 1.80
C HIS A 372 6.29 13.58 2.87
N TYR A 373 5.69 14.71 2.61
CA TYR A 373 5.51 15.82 3.52
C TYR A 373 4.07 15.82 3.98
N THR A 374 3.85 15.88 5.27
CA THR A 374 2.50 15.78 5.84
C THR A 374 2.22 16.87 6.84
N GLY A 375 0.96 17.22 6.97
CA GLY A 375 0.42 18.05 8.02
C GLY A 375 -0.90 17.49 8.50
N GLY A 376 -1.29 17.85 9.71
CA GLY A 376 -2.57 17.38 10.25
C GLY A 376 -3.02 18.20 11.45
N PHE A 377 -4.26 17.96 11.82
CA PHE A 377 -4.85 18.54 13.02
C PHE A 377 -5.79 17.56 13.70
N SER A 378 -6.07 17.81 14.98
CA SER A 378 -7.21 17.26 15.69
C SER A 378 -7.93 18.39 16.42
N TRP A 379 -9.26 18.39 16.35
CA TRP A 379 -10.14 19.30 17.05
C TRP A 379 -11.05 18.53 17.98
N ALA A 380 -10.82 18.68 19.30
CA ALA A 380 -11.72 18.17 20.34
C ALA A 380 -13.00 19.02 20.33
N MET A 381 -14.07 18.49 19.72
CA MET A 381 -15.38 19.13 19.63
C MET A 381 -16.13 19.06 20.96
N SER A 382 -15.87 17.99 21.72
CA SER A 382 -16.41 17.75 23.07
C SER A 382 -15.41 16.95 23.91
N ALA A 383 -15.78 16.56 25.11
CA ALA A 383 -14.95 15.66 25.94
C ALA A 383 -14.80 14.26 25.31
N SER A 384 -15.79 13.81 24.55
CA SER A 384 -15.84 12.50 23.92
C SER A 384 -15.57 12.53 22.42
N ASP A 385 -15.82 13.62 21.72
CA ASP A 385 -15.79 13.68 20.25
C ASP A 385 -14.63 14.52 19.72
N GLU A 386 -13.94 14.00 18.73
CA GLU A 386 -12.83 14.67 18.06
C GLU A 386 -12.91 14.48 16.53
N LEU A 387 -12.63 15.55 15.80
CA LEU A 387 -12.43 15.56 14.35
C LEU A 387 -10.94 15.70 14.07
N SER A 388 -10.37 14.80 13.27
CA SER A 388 -8.98 14.86 12.82
C SER A 388 -8.91 15.02 11.31
N GLY A 389 -7.89 15.75 10.83
CA GLY A 389 -7.61 15.90 9.41
C GLY A 389 -6.12 15.71 9.11
N SER A 390 -5.82 15.26 7.89
CA SER A 390 -4.45 15.16 7.38
C SER A 390 -4.36 15.60 5.93
N LEU A 391 -3.19 16.14 5.58
CA LEU A 391 -2.76 16.44 4.22
C LEU A 391 -1.44 15.75 3.95
N MET A 392 -1.26 15.23 2.75
CA MET A 392 0.01 14.66 2.29
C MET A 392 0.35 15.17 0.91
N PHE A 393 1.61 15.53 0.73
CA PHE A 393 2.21 15.85 -0.56
C PHE A 393 3.48 15.04 -0.75
N ALA A 394 3.59 14.35 -1.89
CA ALA A 394 4.77 13.62 -2.32
C ALA A 394 5.22 14.15 -3.69
N PRO A 395 6.40 14.78 -3.77
CA PRO A 395 6.91 15.41 -4.99
C PRO A 395 7.18 14.36 -6.08
N ARG A 396 7.17 14.81 -7.34
CA ARG A 396 7.39 13.94 -8.49
C ARG A 396 8.72 13.20 -8.37
N GLN A 397 8.66 11.87 -8.56
CA GLN A 397 9.82 10.98 -8.67
C GLN A 397 9.75 10.24 -10.00
N SER A 398 10.90 9.76 -10.48
CA SER A 398 11.00 9.00 -11.72
C SER A 398 12.07 7.94 -11.65
N VAL A 399 11.88 6.90 -12.46
CA VAL A 399 12.90 5.89 -12.78
C VAL A 399 12.92 5.72 -14.28
N SER A 400 14.11 5.63 -14.86
CA SER A 400 14.35 5.39 -16.28
C SER A 400 15.25 4.17 -16.46
N GLY A 401 15.04 3.48 -17.58
CA GLY A 401 15.87 2.36 -17.95
C GLY A 401 15.60 1.86 -19.36
N SER A 402 16.36 0.85 -19.78
CA SER A 402 16.20 0.20 -21.06
C SER A 402 14.88 -0.56 -21.14
N SER A 403 14.15 -0.43 -22.22
CA SER A 403 12.92 -1.19 -22.45
C SER A 403 13.22 -2.69 -22.60
N LEU A 404 12.35 -3.53 -22.02
CA LEU A 404 12.37 -4.98 -22.25
C LEU A 404 12.26 -5.33 -23.74
N PHE A 405 11.60 -4.48 -24.54
CA PHE A 405 11.49 -4.67 -25.98
C PHE A 405 12.84 -4.64 -26.72
N ASN A 406 13.92 -4.11 -26.11
CA ASN A 406 15.27 -4.23 -26.67
C ASN A 406 15.78 -5.68 -26.65
N ALA A 407 15.38 -6.49 -25.69
CA ALA A 407 15.71 -7.91 -25.65
C ALA A 407 14.81 -8.73 -26.61
N VAL A 408 13.60 -8.28 -26.87
CA VAL A 408 12.60 -9.01 -27.68
C VAL A 408 12.73 -8.69 -29.17
N LEU A 409 12.84 -7.40 -29.53
CA LEU A 409 12.81 -6.91 -30.91
C LEU A 409 14.20 -6.60 -31.47
N GLY A 410 15.24 -6.72 -30.63
CA GLY A 410 16.63 -6.43 -30.97
C GLY A 410 17.16 -5.14 -30.34
N PRO A 411 18.49 -4.98 -30.24
CA PRO A 411 19.12 -3.84 -29.58
C PRO A 411 18.66 -2.50 -30.13
N GLY A 412 18.20 -1.62 -29.22
CA GLY A 412 17.70 -0.29 -29.54
C GLY A 412 16.27 -0.23 -30.08
N ALA A 413 15.67 -1.35 -30.50
CA ALA A 413 14.32 -1.34 -31.07
C ALA A 413 13.24 -0.91 -30.06
N GLY A 414 13.43 -1.22 -28.78
CA GLY A 414 12.52 -0.83 -27.68
C GLY A 414 12.82 0.53 -27.04
N GLY A 415 14.01 1.10 -27.27
CA GLY A 415 14.41 2.39 -26.68
C GLY A 415 14.55 2.38 -25.17
N ASN A 416 14.29 3.52 -24.56
CA ASN A 416 14.34 3.77 -23.12
C ASN A 416 12.96 4.14 -22.57
N GLU A 417 12.62 3.63 -21.38
CA GLU A 417 11.36 3.91 -20.73
C GLU A 417 11.58 4.71 -19.45
N THR A 418 10.62 5.56 -19.13
CA THR A 418 10.60 6.33 -17.88
C THR A 418 9.21 6.25 -17.27
N VAL A 419 9.13 5.85 -16.03
CA VAL A 419 7.92 5.93 -15.22
C VAL A 419 8.04 7.07 -14.22
N ARG A 420 6.95 7.79 -14.00
CA ARG A 420 6.91 8.95 -13.10
C ARG A 420 5.66 8.92 -12.24
N MET A 421 5.79 9.46 -11.01
CA MET A 421 4.68 9.56 -10.08
C MET A 421 4.82 10.78 -9.18
N ARG A 422 3.69 11.42 -8.84
CA ARG A 422 3.52 12.35 -7.73
C ARG A 422 2.21 12.05 -7.02
N GLN A 423 2.08 12.46 -5.74
CA GLN A 423 0.90 12.11 -4.96
C GLN A 423 0.45 13.26 -4.07
N THR A 424 -0.86 13.31 -3.85
CA THR A 424 -1.49 14.12 -2.81
C THR A 424 -2.55 13.27 -2.11
N ALA A 425 -2.80 13.52 -0.83
CA ALA A 425 -3.90 12.91 -0.11
C ALA A 425 -4.51 13.89 0.88
N ILE A 426 -5.81 13.74 1.11
CA ILE A 426 -6.57 14.49 2.12
C ILE A 426 -7.39 13.49 2.91
N GLY A 427 -7.17 13.43 4.22
CA GLY A 427 -7.87 12.52 5.11
C GLY A 427 -8.69 13.25 6.17
N LEU A 428 -9.82 12.66 6.55
CA LEU A 428 -10.65 13.09 7.65
C LEU A 428 -11.05 11.88 8.49
N ALA A 429 -11.08 12.03 9.82
CA ALA A 429 -11.57 11.02 10.75
C ALA A 429 -12.35 11.65 11.89
N TRP A 430 -13.44 11.00 12.25
CA TRP A 430 -14.17 11.26 13.49
C TRP A 430 -13.86 10.19 14.51
N SER A 431 -13.71 10.59 15.74
CA SER A 431 -13.40 9.73 16.88
C SER A 431 -14.36 9.97 18.03
N HIS A 432 -14.81 8.89 18.69
CA HIS A 432 -15.65 8.94 19.87
C HIS A 432 -15.04 8.11 21.01
N LYS A 433 -14.94 8.70 22.20
CA LYS A 433 -14.52 8.03 23.43
C LYS A 433 -15.75 7.70 24.28
N PHE A 434 -15.84 6.46 24.74
CA PHE A 434 -16.93 5.97 25.58
C PHE A 434 -16.65 6.15 27.07
#